data_068655a9d106ee59729422d76609a468
#
_entry.id   068655a9d106ee59729422d76609a468
#
_cell.length_a   1.000
_cell.length_b   1.000
_cell.length_c   1.000
_cell.angle_alpha   90.00
_cell.angle_beta   90.00
_cell.angle_gamma   90.00
#
_symmetry.space_group_name_H-M   'P 1'
#
loop_
_entity.id
_entity.type
_entity.pdbx_description
1 polymer ?
#
loop_
_entity_poly.entity_id
_entity_poly.type
_entity_poly.pdbx_seq_one_letter_code
_entity_poly.pdbx_strand_id
1 'polypeptide(L)'
;VSHITTDDLRSYLTGYQSEKNSSKVTIDNIRRILSSFFSWLEDEDYILKSPVRRIHKVKSASTIKETYSDEALETMRDNCENLRDLALIDILASTGMRVGELVLLNRDDVNFEERECVVFGKGSKERIVYFDARAKIHLQNYLNARNDDNPALFVSLKAPYNRLKIGGVEVRLRELGKKLNLPKVHPHKFRRTLATMAIDKGMPVEQLQRLLGHQRIDTTLQYAMVKQSNVKIAHRKYIG
;
A
#
# COMPACT_ATOMS: atom_id res chain seq x y z
N VAL A 1 -34.03 11.78 -6.10
CA VAL A 1 -32.96 12.07 -5.16
C VAL A 1 -33.42 13.05 -4.10
N SER A 2 -34.25 14.05 -4.48
CA SER A 2 -34.82 15.08 -3.60
C SER A 2 -35.68 14.56 -2.44
N HIS A 3 -36.19 13.34 -2.51
CA HIS A 3 -37.04 12.72 -1.49
C HIS A 3 -36.28 11.79 -0.52
N ILE A 4 -34.96 11.62 -0.70
CA ILE A 4 -34.16 10.77 0.17
C ILE A 4 -33.92 11.48 1.49
N THR A 5 -34.33 10.85 2.58
CA THR A 5 -34.19 11.37 3.94
C THR A 5 -32.95 10.83 4.65
N THR A 6 -32.60 11.47 5.77
CA THR A 6 -31.54 10.96 6.65
C THR A 6 -31.82 9.54 7.15
N ASP A 7 -33.09 9.23 7.41
CA ASP A 7 -33.50 7.93 7.97
C ASP A 7 -33.48 6.83 6.91
N ASP A 8 -33.77 7.15 5.64
CA ASP A 8 -33.58 6.21 4.53
C ASP A 8 -32.11 5.80 4.41
N LEU A 9 -31.18 6.77 4.51
CA LEU A 9 -29.75 6.50 4.45
C LEU A 9 -29.24 5.72 5.68
N ARG A 10 -29.76 5.97 6.85
CA ARG A 10 -29.45 5.17 8.05
C ARG A 10 -29.91 3.73 7.89
N SER A 11 -31.16 3.54 7.44
CA SER A 11 -31.73 2.22 7.19
C SER A 11 -30.93 1.47 6.14
N TYR A 12 -30.53 2.14 5.05
CA TYR A 12 -29.66 1.56 4.02
C TYR A 12 -28.30 1.12 4.57
N LEU A 13 -27.61 1.98 5.34
CA LEU A 13 -26.30 1.65 5.88
C LEU A 13 -26.37 0.48 6.89
N THR A 14 -27.41 0.46 7.72
CA THR A 14 -27.64 -0.62 8.69
C THR A 14 -28.00 -1.94 7.99
N GLY A 15 -28.91 -1.88 7.02
CA GLY A 15 -29.30 -3.03 6.19
C GLY A 15 -28.11 -3.62 5.44
N TYR A 16 -27.34 -2.76 4.75
CA TYR A 16 -26.11 -3.19 4.05
C TYR A 16 -25.09 -3.85 4.98
N GLN A 17 -24.92 -3.30 6.20
CA GLN A 17 -24.03 -3.90 7.19
C GLN A 17 -24.47 -5.31 7.58
N SER A 18 -25.76 -5.49 7.84
CA SER A 18 -26.32 -6.78 8.26
C SER A 18 -26.30 -7.82 7.13
N GLU A 19 -26.80 -7.45 5.96
CA GLU A 19 -26.90 -8.37 4.80
C GLU A 19 -25.53 -8.82 4.29
N LYS A 20 -24.56 -7.89 4.21
CA LYS A 20 -23.21 -8.17 3.67
C LYS A 20 -22.18 -8.51 4.75
N ASN A 21 -22.57 -8.56 6.02
CA ASN A 21 -21.68 -8.71 7.16
C ASN A 21 -20.44 -7.79 7.07
N SER A 22 -20.71 -6.53 6.69
CA SER A 22 -19.67 -5.57 6.34
C SER A 22 -19.02 -4.94 7.57
N SER A 23 -17.72 -4.67 7.49
CA SER A 23 -16.99 -4.01 8.58
C SER A 23 -17.47 -2.57 8.80
N LYS A 24 -17.34 -2.07 10.04
CA LYS A 24 -17.62 -0.65 10.36
C LYS A 24 -16.83 0.32 9.48
N VAL A 25 -15.60 -0.05 9.07
CA VAL A 25 -14.78 0.74 8.14
C VAL A 25 -15.41 0.81 6.76
N THR A 26 -15.96 -0.30 6.26
CA THR A 26 -16.68 -0.34 4.99
C THR A 26 -17.91 0.57 5.03
N ILE A 27 -18.68 0.52 6.11
CA ILE A 27 -19.86 1.38 6.30
C ILE A 27 -19.47 2.87 6.35
N ASP A 28 -18.40 3.23 7.07
CA ASP A 28 -17.92 4.62 7.08
C ASP A 28 -17.42 5.08 5.69
N ASN A 29 -16.81 4.20 4.90
CA ASN A 29 -16.44 4.51 3.53
C ASN A 29 -17.68 4.77 2.64
N ILE A 30 -18.73 3.94 2.74
CA ILE A 30 -19.99 4.16 2.03
C ILE A 30 -20.59 5.49 2.46
N ARG A 31 -20.67 5.76 3.77
CA ARG A 31 -21.13 7.05 4.31
C ARG A 31 -20.35 8.23 3.71
N ARG A 32 -19.03 8.14 3.59
CA ARG A 32 -18.18 9.19 3.00
C ARG A 32 -18.47 9.42 1.52
N ILE A 33 -18.69 8.34 0.75
CA ILE A 33 -19.08 8.44 -0.66
C ILE A 33 -20.42 9.14 -0.78
N LEU A 34 -21.41 8.72 0.03
CA LEU A 34 -22.72 9.37 0.06
C LEU A 34 -22.61 10.84 0.49
N SER A 35 -21.77 11.15 1.49
CA SER A 35 -21.53 12.53 1.92
C SER A 35 -20.98 13.40 0.78
N SER A 36 -19.99 12.91 0.03
CA SER A 36 -19.46 13.63 -1.15
C SER A 36 -20.53 13.86 -2.22
N PHE A 37 -21.31 12.82 -2.51
CA PHE A 37 -22.36 12.90 -3.54
C PHE A 37 -23.47 13.89 -3.15
N PHE A 38 -23.99 13.79 -1.93
CA PHE A 38 -25.05 14.69 -1.48
C PHE A 38 -24.56 16.12 -1.20
N SER A 39 -23.28 16.32 -0.87
CA SER A 39 -22.71 17.67 -0.82
C SER A 39 -22.64 18.30 -2.20
N TRP A 40 -22.22 17.53 -3.23
CA TRP A 40 -22.24 18.01 -4.59
C TRP A 40 -23.66 18.38 -5.06
N LEU A 41 -24.68 17.58 -4.74
CA LEU A 41 -26.06 17.91 -5.05
C LEU A 41 -26.56 19.19 -4.32
N GLU A 42 -26.10 19.45 -3.10
CA GLU A 42 -26.38 20.66 -2.34
C GLU A 42 -25.66 21.87 -2.97
N ASP A 43 -24.40 21.72 -3.36
CA ASP A 43 -23.57 22.76 -4.02
C ASP A 43 -24.10 23.16 -5.40
N GLU A 44 -24.74 22.23 -6.12
CA GLU A 44 -25.37 22.44 -7.46
C GLU A 44 -26.87 22.79 -7.37
N ASP A 45 -27.38 23.09 -6.20
CA ASP A 45 -28.79 23.46 -5.93
C ASP A 45 -29.85 22.40 -6.33
N TYR A 46 -29.46 21.12 -6.54
CA TYR A 46 -30.42 20.03 -6.75
C TYR A 46 -31.21 19.67 -5.50
N ILE A 47 -30.66 19.93 -4.33
CA ILE A 47 -31.30 19.74 -3.03
C ILE A 47 -30.94 20.89 -2.10
N LEU A 48 -31.88 21.28 -1.22
CA LEU A 48 -31.66 22.37 -0.28
C LEU A 48 -30.66 22.01 0.84
N LYS A 49 -30.55 20.73 1.19
CA LYS A 49 -29.70 20.25 2.29
C LYS A 49 -29.37 18.80 2.18
N SER A 50 -28.11 18.47 2.33
CA SER A 50 -27.61 17.09 2.32
C SER A 50 -28.19 16.26 3.48
N PRO A 51 -28.89 15.13 3.19
CA PRO A 51 -29.45 14.24 4.21
C PRO A 51 -28.35 13.49 5.00
N VAL A 52 -27.12 13.43 4.49
CA VAL A 52 -25.96 12.76 5.15
C VAL A 52 -25.39 13.61 6.28
N ARG A 53 -25.67 14.90 6.34
CA ARG A 53 -25.06 15.86 7.27
C ARG A 53 -25.22 15.46 8.75
N ARG A 54 -26.32 14.74 9.10
CA ARG A 54 -26.59 14.23 10.44
C ARG A 54 -26.12 12.81 10.68
N ILE A 55 -25.43 12.18 9.70
CA ILE A 55 -24.87 10.84 9.84
C ILE A 55 -23.40 10.96 10.20
N HIS A 56 -23.10 10.78 11.49
CA HIS A 56 -21.73 10.92 12.00
C HIS A 56 -20.84 9.74 11.60
N LYS A 57 -19.53 9.99 11.67
CA LYS A 57 -18.50 8.97 11.44
C LYS A 57 -18.73 7.76 12.35
N VAL A 58 -18.71 6.57 11.75
CA VAL A 58 -18.75 5.32 12.51
C VAL A 58 -17.40 5.12 13.21
N LYS A 59 -17.39 5.16 14.54
CA LYS A 59 -16.19 4.92 15.34
C LYS A 59 -15.79 3.44 15.19
N SER A 60 -14.60 3.20 14.64
CA SER A 60 -13.95 1.89 14.62
C SER A 60 -12.71 1.93 15.48
N ALA A 61 -12.45 0.86 16.21
CA ALA A 61 -11.19 0.73 16.93
C ALA A 61 -10.02 0.75 15.93
N SER A 62 -8.96 1.46 16.27
CA SER A 62 -7.71 1.41 15.51
C SER A 62 -7.04 0.07 15.81
N THR A 63 -7.03 -0.84 14.84
CA THR A 63 -6.29 -2.10 14.96
C THR A 63 -4.89 -1.93 14.42
N ILE A 64 -3.90 -2.39 15.17
CA ILE A 64 -2.52 -2.50 14.68
C ILE A 64 -2.54 -3.52 13.54
N LYS A 65 -2.20 -3.05 12.36
CA LYS A 65 -2.15 -3.92 11.18
C LYS A 65 -0.82 -4.66 11.19
N GLU A 66 -0.87 -5.98 11.01
CA GLU A 66 0.29 -6.86 10.97
C GLU A 66 1.32 -6.47 9.89
N THR A 67 2.59 -6.66 10.22
CA THR A 67 3.75 -6.59 9.33
C THR A 67 4.29 -7.99 9.06
N TYR A 68 5.26 -8.13 8.15
CA TYR A 68 6.04 -9.35 8.04
C TYR A 68 7.17 -9.33 9.06
N SER A 69 7.50 -10.49 9.64
CA SER A 69 8.77 -10.67 10.32
C SER A 69 9.91 -10.85 9.32
N ASP A 70 11.15 -10.74 9.78
CA ASP A 70 12.32 -10.96 8.93
C ASP A 70 12.35 -12.41 8.41
N GLU A 71 11.99 -13.39 9.25
CA GLU A 71 11.90 -14.79 8.88
C GLU A 71 10.83 -15.04 7.81
N ALA A 72 9.68 -14.36 7.89
CA ALA A 72 8.63 -14.47 6.88
C ALA A 72 9.10 -13.92 5.52
N LEU A 73 9.88 -12.83 5.52
CA LEU A 73 10.46 -12.28 4.29
C LEU A 73 11.50 -13.25 3.68
N GLU A 74 12.40 -13.82 4.49
CA GLU A 74 13.38 -14.82 4.01
C GLU A 74 12.67 -16.08 3.50
N THR A 75 11.68 -16.58 4.23
CA THR A 75 10.88 -17.74 3.79
C THR A 75 10.22 -17.49 2.44
N MET A 76 9.70 -16.27 2.19
CA MET A 76 9.14 -15.93 0.89
C MET A 76 10.21 -15.92 -0.21
N ARG A 77 11.40 -15.40 0.07
CA ARG A 77 12.54 -15.37 -0.88
C ARG A 77 13.00 -16.76 -1.27
N ASP A 78 13.26 -17.61 -0.27
CA ASP A 78 13.77 -18.97 -0.46
C ASP A 78 12.79 -19.87 -1.21
N ASN A 79 11.51 -19.54 -1.20
CA ASN A 79 10.47 -20.32 -1.87
C ASN A 79 9.97 -19.70 -3.19
N CYS A 80 10.66 -18.68 -3.71
CA CYS A 80 10.40 -18.15 -5.04
C CYS A 80 10.88 -19.15 -6.10
N GLU A 81 9.98 -19.58 -6.96
CA GLU A 81 10.26 -20.56 -8.04
C GLU A 81 10.92 -19.93 -9.27
N ASN A 82 10.95 -18.61 -9.37
CA ASN A 82 11.50 -17.89 -10.51
C ASN A 82 12.10 -16.55 -10.09
N LEU A 83 13.06 -16.07 -10.87
CA LEU A 83 13.81 -14.86 -10.62
C LEU A 83 12.94 -13.60 -10.63
N ARG A 84 11.87 -13.57 -11.43
CA ARG A 84 10.95 -12.44 -11.48
C ARG A 84 10.26 -12.22 -10.13
N ASP A 85 9.69 -13.27 -9.55
CA ASP A 85 8.92 -13.19 -8.31
C ASP A 85 9.84 -12.85 -7.13
N LEU A 86 11.08 -13.37 -7.14
CA LEU A 86 12.12 -13.01 -6.18
C LEU A 86 12.47 -11.51 -6.26
N ALA A 87 12.77 -11.02 -7.46
CA ALA A 87 13.07 -9.60 -7.68
C ALA A 87 11.88 -8.70 -7.29
N LEU A 88 10.65 -9.13 -7.59
CA LEU A 88 9.43 -8.41 -7.24
C LEU A 88 9.26 -8.28 -5.73
N ILE A 89 9.48 -9.35 -4.95
CA ILE A 89 9.41 -9.33 -3.50
C ILE A 89 10.45 -8.36 -2.94
N ASP A 90 11.69 -8.43 -3.42
CA ASP A 90 12.76 -7.58 -2.88
C ASP A 90 12.58 -6.11 -3.22
N ILE A 91 12.14 -5.78 -4.42
CA ILE A 91 11.81 -4.39 -4.76
C ILE A 91 10.67 -3.87 -3.90
N LEU A 92 9.59 -4.65 -3.68
CA LEU A 92 8.50 -4.24 -2.80
C LEU A 92 8.96 -4.07 -1.34
N ALA A 93 9.79 -5.00 -0.84
CA ALA A 93 10.28 -4.97 0.54
C ALA A 93 11.27 -3.83 0.79
N SER A 94 12.15 -3.56 -0.17
CA SER A 94 13.22 -2.57 -0.06
C SER A 94 12.75 -1.13 -0.30
N THR A 95 11.85 -0.92 -1.29
CA THR A 95 11.41 0.44 -1.67
C THR A 95 10.13 0.87 -0.97
N GLY A 96 9.28 -0.08 -0.60
CA GLY A 96 7.94 0.20 -0.10
C GLY A 96 7.04 0.96 -1.09
N MET A 97 7.36 0.95 -2.39
CA MET A 97 6.55 1.61 -3.41
C MET A 97 5.15 0.99 -3.50
N ARG A 98 4.20 1.72 -4.07
CA ARG A 98 2.86 1.18 -4.35
C ARG A 98 2.91 0.22 -5.52
N VAL A 99 2.06 -0.82 -5.48
CA VAL A 99 2.00 -1.79 -6.60
C VAL A 99 1.65 -1.11 -7.93
N GLY A 100 0.82 -0.05 -7.90
CA GLY A 100 0.52 0.73 -9.10
C GLY A 100 1.72 1.46 -9.67
N GLU A 101 2.65 1.93 -8.82
CA GLU A 101 3.91 2.54 -9.24
C GLU A 101 4.86 1.46 -9.82
N LEU A 102 4.97 0.33 -9.15
CA LEU A 102 5.81 -0.81 -9.58
C LEU A 102 5.49 -1.28 -11.01
N VAL A 103 4.21 -1.47 -11.32
CA VAL A 103 3.80 -2.04 -12.63
C VAL A 103 3.95 -1.05 -13.77
N LEU A 104 4.12 0.24 -13.49
CA LEU A 104 4.36 1.28 -14.49
C LEU A 104 5.85 1.42 -14.85
N LEU A 105 6.77 0.97 -13.99
CA LEU A 105 8.21 1.08 -14.24
C LEU A 105 8.64 0.36 -15.51
N ASN A 106 9.58 0.99 -16.21
CA ASN A 106 10.35 0.43 -17.31
C ASN A 106 11.75 0.02 -16.85
N ARG A 107 12.49 -0.70 -17.69
CA ARG A 107 13.89 -1.07 -17.41
C ARG A 107 14.77 0.18 -17.23
N ASP A 108 14.53 1.21 -18.05
CA ASP A 108 15.33 2.44 -18.09
C ASP A 108 15.03 3.41 -16.91
N ASP A 109 13.95 3.16 -16.17
CA ASP A 109 13.61 3.95 -14.97
C ASP A 109 14.46 3.55 -13.75
N VAL A 110 15.33 2.52 -13.87
CA VAL A 110 16.14 1.97 -12.78
C VAL A 110 17.59 2.39 -12.89
N ASN A 111 18.07 3.18 -11.95
CA ASN A 111 19.48 3.48 -11.80
C ASN A 111 20.14 2.45 -10.84
N PHE A 112 20.90 1.52 -11.41
CA PHE A 112 21.56 0.47 -10.64
C PHE A 112 22.80 0.96 -9.87
N GLU A 113 23.45 2.03 -10.30
CA GLU A 113 24.62 2.58 -9.60
C GLU A 113 24.18 3.21 -8.29
N GLU A 114 23.23 4.14 -8.37
CA GLU A 114 22.68 4.84 -7.20
C GLU A 114 21.63 4.01 -6.43
N ARG A 115 21.22 2.86 -6.98
CA ARG A 115 20.18 1.99 -6.42
C ARG A 115 18.87 2.71 -6.15
N GLU A 116 18.41 3.40 -7.18
CA GLU A 116 17.18 4.19 -7.11
C GLU A 116 16.32 4.05 -8.36
N CYS A 117 15.07 4.38 -8.25
CA CYS A 117 14.18 4.57 -9.39
C CYS A 117 13.19 5.70 -9.15
N VAL A 118 12.80 6.37 -10.22
CA VAL A 118 11.80 7.42 -10.19
C VAL A 118 10.42 6.80 -10.36
N VAL A 119 9.52 7.10 -9.43
CA VAL A 119 8.13 6.61 -9.48
C VAL A 119 7.15 7.77 -9.50
N PHE A 120 6.05 7.58 -10.23
CA PHE A 120 4.98 8.59 -10.37
C PHE A 120 3.85 8.29 -9.39
N GLY A 121 3.64 9.19 -8.44
CA GLY A 121 2.55 9.12 -7.46
C GLY A 121 1.24 9.72 -7.96
N LYS A 122 0.24 9.78 -7.09
CA LYS A 122 -1.06 10.41 -7.37
C LYS A 122 -0.88 11.88 -7.75
N GLY A 123 -1.43 12.29 -8.89
CA GLY A 123 -1.32 13.65 -9.44
C GLY A 123 0.00 13.90 -10.16
N SER A 124 0.59 12.87 -10.78
CA SER A 124 1.84 12.93 -11.57
C SER A 124 3.04 13.52 -10.81
N LYS A 125 3.05 13.42 -9.48
CA LYS A 125 4.19 13.85 -8.68
C LYS A 125 5.24 12.75 -8.68
N GLU A 126 6.41 13.11 -9.16
CA GLU A 126 7.60 12.25 -9.13
C GLU A 126 8.18 12.17 -7.71
N ARG A 127 8.71 11.02 -7.38
CA ARG A 127 9.61 10.83 -6.25
C ARG A 127 10.62 9.73 -6.52
N ILE A 128 11.76 9.87 -5.91
CA ILE A 128 12.80 8.84 -5.93
C ILE A 128 12.50 7.83 -4.83
N VAL A 129 12.65 6.55 -5.14
CA VAL A 129 12.64 5.45 -4.18
C VAL A 129 13.96 4.69 -4.28
N TYR A 130 14.43 4.19 -3.15
CA TYR A 130 15.75 3.56 -3.03
C TYR A 130 15.58 2.07 -2.74
N PHE A 131 16.47 1.25 -3.30
CA PHE A 131 16.51 -0.18 -3.06
C PHE A 131 17.87 -0.64 -2.55
N ASP A 132 17.89 -1.71 -1.78
CA ASP A 132 19.10 -2.23 -1.17
C ASP A 132 19.92 -3.09 -2.16
N ALA A 133 21.09 -3.56 -1.69
CA ALA A 133 22.00 -4.35 -2.51
C ALA A 133 21.40 -5.71 -2.93
N ARG A 134 20.56 -6.32 -2.08
CA ARG A 134 19.87 -7.57 -2.37
C ARG A 134 18.88 -7.39 -3.52
N ALA A 135 18.04 -6.38 -3.44
CA ALA A 135 17.08 -6.04 -4.50
C ALA A 135 17.79 -5.73 -5.82
N LYS A 136 18.94 -5.01 -5.78
CA LYS A 136 19.80 -4.78 -6.95
C LYS A 136 20.21 -6.10 -7.62
N ILE A 137 20.79 -7.01 -6.85
CA ILE A 137 21.30 -8.29 -7.38
C ILE A 137 20.16 -9.12 -7.99
N HIS A 138 19.06 -9.28 -7.28
CA HIS A 138 17.95 -10.09 -7.75
C HIS A 138 17.25 -9.48 -8.96
N LEU A 139 17.12 -8.15 -8.99
CA LEU A 139 16.57 -7.46 -10.15
C LEU A 139 17.47 -7.58 -11.38
N GLN A 140 18.79 -7.44 -11.23
CA GLN A 140 19.76 -7.66 -12.31
C GLN A 140 19.70 -9.10 -12.84
N ASN A 141 19.69 -10.10 -11.94
CA ASN A 141 19.58 -11.51 -12.32
C ASN A 141 18.28 -11.78 -13.10
N TYR A 142 17.17 -11.19 -12.68
CA TYR A 142 15.91 -11.31 -13.42
C TYR A 142 16.00 -10.67 -14.81
N LEU A 143 16.51 -9.44 -14.91
CA LEU A 143 16.63 -8.74 -16.20
C LEU A 143 17.57 -9.44 -17.15
N ASN A 144 18.69 -9.97 -16.67
CA ASN A 144 19.66 -10.72 -17.47
C ASN A 144 19.09 -12.06 -17.98
N ALA A 145 18.16 -12.65 -17.26
CA ALA A 145 17.50 -13.90 -17.66
C ALA A 145 16.32 -13.69 -18.63
N ARG A 146 15.96 -12.44 -18.94
CA ARG A 146 14.85 -12.14 -19.86
C ARG A 146 15.29 -12.26 -21.31
N ASN A 147 14.43 -12.90 -22.11
CA ASN A 147 14.61 -13.08 -23.55
C ASN A 147 13.51 -12.37 -24.35
N ASP A 148 13.14 -11.15 -23.93
CA ASP A 148 12.11 -10.32 -24.58
C ASP A 148 12.55 -8.86 -24.64
N ASP A 149 11.99 -8.10 -25.59
CA ASP A 149 12.29 -6.67 -25.80
C ASP A 149 11.27 -5.73 -25.16
N ASN A 150 10.36 -6.27 -24.32
CA ASN A 150 9.36 -5.43 -23.66
C ASN A 150 10.03 -4.44 -22.71
N PRO A 151 9.78 -3.11 -22.84
CA PRO A 151 10.41 -2.11 -22.00
C PRO A 151 9.99 -2.19 -20.52
N ALA A 152 8.84 -2.83 -20.21
CA ALA A 152 8.37 -2.94 -18.84
C ALA A 152 9.39 -3.62 -17.92
N LEU A 153 9.55 -3.10 -16.71
CA LEU A 153 10.44 -3.68 -15.70
C LEU A 153 10.01 -5.10 -15.35
N PHE A 154 8.71 -5.35 -15.14
CA PHE A 154 8.16 -6.67 -14.86
C PHE A 154 7.17 -7.11 -15.93
N VAL A 155 7.34 -8.34 -16.42
CA VAL A 155 6.50 -8.95 -17.46
C VAL A 155 5.94 -10.31 -17.01
N SER A 156 4.95 -10.82 -17.76
CA SER A 156 4.46 -12.19 -17.58
C SER A 156 5.55 -13.22 -17.87
N LEU A 157 5.48 -14.40 -17.24
CA LEU A 157 6.48 -15.49 -17.45
C LEU A 157 6.30 -16.24 -18.77
N LYS A 158 5.18 -16.04 -19.45
CA LYS A 158 4.86 -16.72 -20.72
C LYS A 158 4.70 -15.69 -21.83
N ALA A 159 5.05 -16.08 -23.05
CA ALA A 159 4.78 -15.29 -24.23
C ALA A 159 3.30 -14.86 -24.28
N PRO A 160 3.03 -13.65 -24.76
CA PRO A 160 3.92 -12.67 -25.39
C PRO A 160 4.65 -11.73 -24.43
N TYR A 161 4.94 -12.13 -23.19
CA TYR A 161 5.68 -11.37 -22.14
C TYR A 161 5.13 -9.96 -21.91
N ASN A 162 3.82 -9.87 -21.77
CA ASN A 162 3.14 -8.60 -21.52
C ASN A 162 3.54 -8.00 -20.17
N ARG A 163 3.52 -6.66 -20.08
CA ARG A 163 3.68 -5.92 -18.82
C ARG A 163 2.82 -6.52 -17.72
N LEU A 164 3.42 -6.81 -16.58
CA LEU A 164 2.70 -7.33 -15.41
C LEU A 164 1.74 -6.26 -14.85
N LYS A 165 0.47 -6.61 -14.68
CA LYS A 165 -0.56 -5.73 -14.13
C LYS A 165 -0.69 -5.92 -12.61
N ILE A 166 -1.32 -4.96 -11.93
CA ILE A 166 -1.58 -4.99 -10.47
C ILE A 166 -2.18 -6.33 -10.05
N GLY A 167 -3.25 -6.78 -10.71
CA GLY A 167 -3.89 -8.06 -10.40
C GLY A 167 -2.95 -9.26 -10.55
N GLY A 168 -2.01 -9.23 -11.52
CA GLY A 168 -1.00 -10.26 -11.68
C GLY A 168 -0.04 -10.33 -10.50
N VAL A 169 0.43 -9.18 -10.01
CA VAL A 169 1.27 -9.10 -8.80
C VAL A 169 0.53 -9.63 -7.58
N GLU A 170 -0.71 -9.19 -7.38
CA GLU A 170 -1.53 -9.59 -6.22
C GLU A 170 -1.85 -11.09 -6.21
N VAL A 171 -2.15 -11.66 -7.38
CA VAL A 171 -2.39 -13.11 -7.52
C VAL A 171 -1.13 -13.89 -7.15
N ARG A 172 0.04 -13.53 -7.71
CA ARG A 172 1.30 -14.24 -7.41
C ARG A 172 1.67 -14.18 -5.93
N LEU A 173 1.57 -13.02 -5.30
CA LEU A 173 1.83 -12.87 -3.87
C LEU A 173 0.85 -13.68 -3.01
N ARG A 174 -0.42 -13.72 -3.40
CA ARG A 174 -1.44 -14.52 -2.70
C ARG A 174 -1.19 -16.02 -2.82
N GLU A 175 -0.79 -16.50 -4.01
CA GLU A 175 -0.43 -17.89 -4.25
C GLU A 175 0.78 -18.30 -3.41
N LEU A 176 1.84 -17.48 -3.40
CA LEU A 176 3.00 -17.71 -2.56
C LEU A 176 2.62 -17.75 -1.08
N GLY A 177 1.80 -16.80 -0.62
CA GLY A 177 1.31 -16.79 0.76
C GLY A 177 0.52 -18.05 1.12
N LYS A 178 -0.34 -18.54 0.24
CA LYS A 178 -1.07 -19.80 0.43
C LYS A 178 -0.12 -21.01 0.53
N LYS A 179 0.87 -21.08 -0.39
CA LYS A 179 1.87 -22.17 -0.38
C LYS A 179 2.67 -22.23 0.91
N LEU A 180 2.97 -21.07 1.50
CA LEU A 180 3.77 -20.95 2.72
C LEU A 180 2.95 -20.85 4.02
N ASN A 181 1.63 -20.97 3.95
CA ASN A 181 0.72 -20.76 5.07
C ASN A 181 0.89 -19.39 5.75
N LEU A 182 1.35 -18.38 4.99
CA LEU A 182 1.51 -17.02 5.47
C LEU A 182 0.18 -16.24 5.29
N PRO A 183 -0.35 -15.61 6.36
CA PRO A 183 -1.60 -14.89 6.27
C PRO A 183 -1.46 -13.63 5.42
N LYS A 184 -2.35 -13.47 4.44
CA LYS A 184 -2.57 -12.23 3.68
C LYS A 184 -1.30 -11.61 3.09
N VAL A 185 -0.60 -12.34 2.20
CA VAL A 185 0.53 -11.76 1.45
C VAL A 185 0.00 -10.85 0.33
N HIS A 186 0.34 -9.56 0.42
CA HIS A 186 -0.08 -8.54 -0.53
C HIS A 186 0.84 -7.31 -0.51
N PRO A 187 0.90 -6.49 -1.60
CA PRO A 187 1.87 -5.40 -1.74
C PRO A 187 1.86 -4.37 -0.60
N HIS A 188 0.70 -3.96 -0.13
CA HIS A 188 0.60 -2.99 0.96
C HIS A 188 1.19 -3.46 2.29
N LYS A 189 1.28 -4.78 2.52
CA LYS A 189 1.90 -5.33 3.73
C LYS A 189 3.43 -5.15 3.68
N PHE A 190 4.08 -5.28 2.52
CA PHE A 190 5.52 -4.96 2.34
C PHE A 190 5.81 -3.50 2.67
N ARG A 191 5.04 -2.58 2.10
CA ARG A 191 5.19 -1.16 2.37
C ARG A 191 5.03 -0.81 3.85
N ARG A 192 4.07 -1.45 4.52
CA ARG A 192 3.86 -1.29 5.96
C ARG A 192 5.03 -1.85 6.76
N THR A 193 5.54 -3.01 6.38
CA THR A 193 6.71 -3.64 7.01
C THR A 193 7.91 -2.71 6.93
N LEU A 194 8.25 -2.19 5.74
CA LEU A 194 9.31 -1.21 5.57
C LEU A 194 9.11 0.01 6.47
N ALA A 195 7.89 0.58 6.47
CA ALA A 195 7.59 1.77 7.26
C ALA A 195 7.79 1.54 8.77
N THR A 196 7.30 0.42 9.28
CA THR A 196 7.45 0.06 10.70
C THR A 196 8.92 -0.19 11.05
N MET A 197 9.65 -0.96 10.21
CA MET A 197 11.08 -1.22 10.41
C MET A 197 11.91 0.06 10.36
N ALA A 198 11.60 0.99 9.45
CA ALA A 198 12.32 2.26 9.34
C ALA A 198 12.15 3.11 10.61
N ILE A 199 10.93 3.19 11.15
CA ILE A 199 10.65 3.88 12.42
C ILE A 199 11.34 3.17 13.59
N ASP A 200 11.27 1.85 13.67
CA ASP A 200 11.90 1.05 14.72
C ASP A 200 13.44 1.22 14.71
N LYS A 201 14.03 1.47 13.53
CA LYS A 201 15.46 1.81 13.37
C LYS A 201 15.77 3.30 13.58
N GLY A 202 14.79 4.13 13.90
CA GLY A 202 14.97 5.53 14.25
C GLY A 202 14.91 6.51 13.08
N MET A 203 14.36 6.12 11.92
CA MET A 203 14.14 7.07 10.82
C MET A 203 13.13 8.14 11.23
N PRO A 204 13.43 9.44 11.06
CA PRO A 204 12.46 10.51 11.30
C PRO A 204 11.19 10.35 10.46
N VAL A 205 10.04 10.65 11.06
CA VAL A 205 8.72 10.46 10.43
C VAL A 205 8.58 11.28 9.15
N GLU A 206 9.18 12.47 9.12
CA GLU A 206 9.18 13.36 7.96
C GLU A 206 9.98 12.77 6.79
N GLN A 207 11.11 12.11 7.07
CA GLN A 207 11.90 11.42 6.05
C GLN A 207 11.14 10.21 5.51
N LEU A 208 10.51 9.43 6.40
CA LEU A 208 9.67 8.31 6.01
C LEU A 208 8.44 8.78 5.20
N GLN A 209 7.83 9.91 5.57
CA GLN A 209 6.74 10.51 4.81
C GLN A 209 7.16 10.81 3.36
N ARG A 210 8.32 11.42 3.17
CA ARG A 210 8.89 11.73 1.84
C ARG A 210 9.20 10.45 1.07
N LEU A 211 9.88 9.48 1.68
CA LEU A 211 10.23 8.20 1.07
C LEU A 211 8.96 7.48 0.55
N LEU A 212 7.93 7.43 1.36
CA LEU A 212 6.67 6.80 1.00
C LEU A 212 5.78 7.66 0.09
N GLY A 213 6.01 8.95 -0.03
CA GLY A 213 5.17 9.88 -0.81
C GLY A 213 3.76 9.99 -0.23
N HIS A 214 3.65 10.19 1.09
CA HIS A 214 2.39 10.48 1.75
C HIS A 214 2.14 11.99 1.74
N GLN A 215 0.98 12.41 1.22
CA GLN A 215 0.60 13.83 1.22
C GLN A 215 0.32 14.37 2.63
N ARG A 216 -0.13 13.51 3.55
CA ARG A 216 -0.44 13.87 4.94
C ARG A 216 0.40 13.05 5.89
N ILE A 217 0.99 13.71 6.88
CA ILE A 217 1.82 13.08 7.90
C ILE A 217 1.03 12.05 8.74
N ASP A 218 -0.26 12.29 8.97
CA ASP A 218 -1.17 11.39 9.68
C ASP A 218 -1.16 9.96 9.10
N THR A 219 -0.95 9.84 7.77
CA THR A 219 -0.85 8.54 7.10
C THR A 219 0.42 7.81 7.49
N THR A 220 1.50 8.54 7.74
CA THR A 220 2.79 7.98 8.17
C THR A 220 2.77 7.67 9.67
N LEU A 221 2.15 8.53 10.47
CA LEU A 221 2.00 8.34 11.91
C LEU A 221 1.22 7.06 12.28
N GLN A 222 0.39 6.53 11.39
CA GLN A 222 -0.26 5.23 11.58
C GLN A 222 0.74 4.06 11.72
N TYR A 223 1.96 4.21 11.20
CA TYR A 223 3.05 3.23 11.36
C TYR A 223 3.86 3.48 12.63
N ALA A 224 3.87 4.73 13.10
CA ALA A 224 4.52 5.17 14.32
C ALA A 224 3.63 4.96 15.55
N MET A 225 2.85 3.87 15.62
CA MET A 225 2.22 3.49 16.88
C MET A 225 3.35 3.20 17.87
N VAL A 226 3.61 4.20 18.70
CA VAL A 226 4.77 4.31 19.58
C VAL A 226 4.79 3.11 20.52
N LYS A 227 5.67 2.14 20.23
CA LYS A 227 6.01 1.13 21.23
C LYS A 227 6.74 1.85 22.36
N GLN A 228 6.36 1.58 23.59
CA GLN A 228 7.01 2.15 24.79
C GLN A 228 8.55 1.92 24.77
N SER A 229 9.00 0.82 24.14
CA SER A 229 10.42 0.54 23.92
C SER A 229 11.11 1.62 23.07
N ASN A 230 10.45 2.12 22.03
CA ASN A 230 11.03 3.15 21.15
C ASN A 230 11.13 4.49 21.84
N VAL A 231 10.19 4.84 22.73
CA VAL A 231 10.27 6.03 23.58
C VAL A 231 11.48 5.94 24.52
N LYS A 232 11.70 4.78 25.15
CA LYS A 232 12.85 4.55 26.04
C LYS A 232 14.18 4.68 25.31
N ILE A 233 14.28 4.11 24.10
CA ILE A 233 15.49 4.19 23.27
C ILE A 233 15.74 5.64 22.86
N ALA A 234 14.72 6.34 22.38
CA ALA A 234 14.82 7.73 21.98
C ALA A 234 15.20 8.63 23.15
N HIS A 235 14.59 8.44 24.33
CA HIS A 235 14.95 9.19 25.52
C HIS A 235 16.44 9.02 25.85
N ARG A 236 16.94 7.77 25.88
CA ARG A 236 18.36 7.48 26.15
C ARG A 236 19.31 8.07 25.10
N LYS A 237 18.89 8.14 23.85
CA LYS A 237 19.72 8.65 22.74
C LYS A 237 19.82 10.17 22.73
N TYR A 238 18.75 10.88 23.08
CA TYR A 238 18.63 12.31 22.87
C TYR A 238 18.60 13.15 24.16
N ILE A 239 18.40 12.54 25.31
CA ILE A 239 18.25 13.26 26.57
C ILE A 239 19.29 12.83 27.63
N GLY A 240 19.81 11.64 27.51
CA GLY A 240 20.87 11.16 28.39
C GLY A 240 20.90 9.65 28.47
#